data_3f31cdbd503dab37992870a099064085
#
_entry.id   3f31cdbd503dab37992870a099064085
#
_cell.length_a   1.000
_cell.length_b   1.000
_cell.length_c   1.000
_cell.angle_alpha   90.00
_cell.angle_beta   90.00
_cell.angle_gamma   90.00
#
_symmetry.space_group_name_H-M   'P 1'
#
loop_
_entity.id
_entity.type
_entity.pdbx_description
1 polymer ?
#
loop_
_entity_poly.entity_id
_entity_poly.type
_entity_poly.pdbx_seq_one_letter_code
_entity_poly.pdbx_strand_id
1 'polypeptide(L)'
;GADPELLARRVDFNKLTPLFPDERLKLEVEGSPDKILPRIIDLIAPIGKGQRGLIVSPPKAGKTTILKEIANSITSNNPEVYLMVVLVDERPEEVTDMQRSVDGEVVYSTFDRPPDEHTQVSRLAIERAKRLVEEGKDVVILLDSITRLARAHNLATPASGRILSGCLLYTSPSPRDWMV
;
A
#
# COMPACT_ATOMS: atom_id res chain seq x y z
N GLY A 1 -20.77 16.95 -2.93
CA GLY A 1 -20.24 16.42 -4.18
C GLY A 1 -19.26 17.42 -4.76
N ALA A 2 -18.20 16.94 -5.42
CA ALA A 2 -17.24 17.80 -6.05
C ALA A 2 -17.87 18.59 -7.23
N ASP A 3 -17.41 19.81 -7.44
CA ASP A 3 -17.87 20.69 -8.51
C ASP A 3 -17.60 20.02 -9.88
N PRO A 4 -18.61 19.90 -10.78
CA PRO A 4 -18.44 19.31 -12.10
C PRO A 4 -17.37 20.00 -12.97
N GLU A 5 -17.16 21.31 -12.81
CA GLU A 5 -16.10 22.04 -13.53
C GLU A 5 -14.69 21.67 -13.07
N LEU A 6 -14.50 21.38 -11.79
CA LEU A 6 -13.24 20.87 -11.25
C LEU A 6 -12.95 19.46 -11.76
N LEU A 7 -13.98 18.62 -11.93
CA LEU A 7 -13.83 17.29 -12.51
C LEU A 7 -13.38 17.31 -13.96
N ALA A 8 -13.83 18.28 -14.74
CA ALA A 8 -13.44 18.44 -16.16
C ALA A 8 -11.98 18.90 -16.35
N ARG A 9 -11.36 19.49 -15.32
CA ARG A 9 -9.97 19.98 -15.36
C ARG A 9 -8.94 18.98 -14.82
N ARG A 10 -9.37 17.79 -14.41
CA ARG A 10 -8.46 16.76 -13.90
C ARG A 10 -7.46 16.33 -14.97
N VAL A 11 -6.20 16.26 -14.57
CA VAL A 11 -5.15 15.65 -15.39
C VAL A 11 -5.19 14.16 -15.15
N ASP A 12 -5.29 13.36 -16.21
CA ASP A 12 -5.23 11.90 -16.14
C ASP A 12 -3.91 11.46 -15.48
N PHE A 13 -3.98 10.51 -14.54
CA PHE A 13 -2.82 10.01 -13.80
C PHE A 13 -1.69 9.56 -14.74
N ASN A 14 -2.02 8.93 -15.87
CA ASN A 14 -1.03 8.43 -16.84
C ASN A 14 -0.30 9.55 -17.59
N LYS A 15 -0.80 10.80 -17.51
CA LYS A 15 -0.17 11.98 -18.10
C LYS A 15 0.71 12.74 -17.12
N LEU A 16 0.71 12.35 -15.84
CA LEU A 16 1.57 12.95 -14.83
C LEU A 16 3.03 12.53 -15.08
N THR A 17 3.94 13.48 -14.91
CA THR A 17 5.37 13.21 -15.03
C THR A 17 5.88 12.62 -13.71
N PRO A 18 6.46 11.41 -13.71
CA PRO A 18 7.06 10.86 -12.51
C PRO A 18 8.29 11.71 -12.12
N LEU A 19 8.35 12.07 -10.84
CA LEU A 19 9.46 12.82 -10.26
C LEU A 19 10.28 11.91 -9.35
N PHE A 20 11.55 12.26 -9.16
CA PHE A 20 12.35 11.64 -8.11
C PHE A 20 11.85 12.11 -6.73
N PRO A 21 11.92 11.26 -5.69
CA PRO A 21 11.48 11.59 -4.34
C PRO A 21 12.45 12.58 -3.69
N ASP A 22 12.24 13.87 -3.90
CA ASP A 22 13.00 14.98 -3.35
C ASP A 22 12.41 15.52 -2.04
N GLU A 23 11.13 15.29 -1.80
CA GLU A 23 10.45 15.66 -0.57
C GLU A 23 10.34 14.45 0.38
N ARG A 24 10.93 14.59 1.56
CA ARG A 24 10.98 13.50 2.55
C ARG A 24 9.70 13.43 3.37
N LEU A 25 9.21 12.21 3.59
CA LEU A 25 8.19 11.89 4.60
C LEU A 25 8.90 11.58 5.93
N LYS A 26 8.98 12.54 6.83
CA LYS A 26 9.58 12.37 8.16
C LYS A 26 8.69 11.46 9.00
N LEU A 27 9.27 10.39 9.53
CA LEU A 27 8.56 9.41 10.38
C LEU A 27 8.76 9.68 11.87
N GLU A 28 9.89 10.28 12.27
CA GLU A 28 10.16 10.62 13.65
C GLU A 28 9.11 11.63 14.16
N VAL A 29 8.36 11.23 15.19
CA VAL A 29 7.36 12.09 15.84
C VAL A 29 8.02 12.82 17.01
N GLU A 30 8.02 14.16 16.98
CA GLU A 30 8.59 14.99 18.04
C GLU A 30 7.85 14.77 19.37
N GLY A 31 8.59 14.72 20.46
CA GLY A 31 8.02 14.48 21.80
C GLY A 31 7.70 13.02 22.14
N SER A 32 8.05 12.08 21.28
CA SER A 32 7.87 10.64 21.52
C SER A 32 9.20 9.89 21.54
N PRO A 33 10.05 10.08 22.56
CA PRO A 33 11.39 9.47 22.60
C PRO A 33 11.37 7.95 22.63
N ASP A 34 10.28 7.34 23.09
CA ASP A 34 10.12 5.87 23.16
C ASP A 34 9.86 5.22 21.79
N LYS A 35 9.47 6.00 20.78
CA LYS A 35 9.26 5.49 19.42
C LYS A 35 10.57 5.44 18.64
N ILE A 36 11.37 4.44 18.94
CA ILE A 36 12.71 4.25 18.33
C ILE A 36 12.60 3.82 16.87
N LEU A 37 11.60 3.00 16.50
CA LEU A 37 11.48 2.39 15.18
C LEU A 37 11.34 3.41 14.04
N PRO A 38 10.45 4.42 14.10
CA PRO A 38 10.36 5.46 13.07
C PRO A 38 11.67 6.22 12.89
N ARG A 39 12.37 6.50 13.99
CA ARG A 39 13.68 7.17 13.96
C ARG A 39 14.75 6.32 13.29
N ILE A 40 14.76 5.00 13.53
CA ILE A 40 15.69 4.08 12.86
C ILE A 40 15.42 4.08 11.35
N ILE A 41 14.15 4.01 10.94
CA ILE A 41 13.78 4.03 9.51
C ILE A 41 14.24 5.35 8.88
N ASP A 42 14.01 6.46 9.54
CA ASP A 42 14.43 7.78 9.06
C ASP A 42 15.94 7.92 8.87
N LEU A 43 16.74 7.23 9.68
CA LEU A 43 18.21 7.28 9.61
C LEU A 43 18.78 6.33 8.55
N ILE A 44 18.19 5.13 8.40
CA ILE A 44 18.76 4.06 7.58
C ILE A 44 18.11 3.99 6.19
N ALA A 45 16.79 4.18 6.13
CA ALA A 45 16.00 4.03 4.93
C ALA A 45 14.92 5.12 4.84
N PRO A 46 15.30 6.40 4.69
CA PRO A 46 14.34 7.50 4.63
C PRO A 46 13.37 7.32 3.46
N ILE A 47 12.10 7.64 3.70
CA ILE A 47 11.03 7.53 2.72
C ILE A 47 10.70 8.91 2.18
N GLY A 48 10.59 9.05 0.86
CA GLY A 48 10.18 10.27 0.19
C GLY A 48 8.85 10.14 -0.54
N LYS A 49 8.21 11.27 -0.84
CA LYS A 49 7.00 11.30 -1.67
C LYS A 49 7.33 10.80 -3.08
N GLY A 50 6.49 9.91 -3.63
CA GLY A 50 6.74 9.25 -4.91
C GLY A 50 7.68 8.04 -4.85
N GLN A 51 8.20 7.69 -3.66
CA GLN A 51 9.07 6.52 -3.48
C GLN A 51 8.26 5.24 -3.31
N ARG A 52 8.81 4.14 -3.84
CA ARG A 52 8.36 2.77 -3.57
C ARG A 52 9.32 2.12 -2.60
N GLY A 53 8.79 1.67 -1.45
CA GLY A 53 9.55 0.95 -0.43
C GLY A 53 9.10 -0.50 -0.33
N LEU A 54 10.02 -1.40 -0.05
CA LEU A 54 9.74 -2.80 0.20
C LEU A 54 10.19 -3.18 1.62
N ILE A 55 9.26 -3.70 2.42
CA ILE A 55 9.57 -4.23 3.75
C ILE A 55 9.69 -5.75 3.63
N VAL A 56 10.90 -6.25 3.78
CA VAL A 56 11.21 -7.70 3.75
C VAL A 56 11.46 -8.17 5.17
N SER A 57 10.69 -9.16 5.59
CA SER A 57 10.86 -9.77 6.92
C SER A 57 10.46 -11.24 6.89
N PRO A 58 11.09 -12.09 7.71
CA PRO A 58 10.64 -13.44 7.91
C PRO A 58 9.24 -13.45 8.60
N PRO A 59 8.51 -14.57 8.55
CA PRO A 59 7.24 -14.71 9.26
C PRO A 59 7.40 -14.39 10.75
N LYS A 60 6.41 -13.73 11.34
CA LYS A 60 6.35 -13.37 12.78
C LYS A 60 7.47 -12.42 13.26
N ALA A 61 8.12 -11.70 12.37
CA ALA A 61 9.18 -10.74 12.71
C ALA A 61 8.69 -9.29 12.96
N GLY A 62 7.39 -9.09 13.17
CA GLY A 62 6.83 -7.78 13.50
C GLY A 62 6.53 -6.88 12.30
N LYS A 63 6.38 -7.42 11.08
CA LYS A 63 6.03 -6.64 9.87
C LYS A 63 4.81 -5.74 10.09
N THR A 64 3.73 -6.29 10.64
CA THR A 64 2.49 -5.54 10.92
C THR A 64 2.72 -4.40 11.91
N THR A 65 3.59 -4.59 12.91
CA THR A 65 3.98 -3.54 13.85
C THR A 65 4.72 -2.41 13.14
N ILE A 66 5.67 -2.75 12.26
CA ILE A 66 6.40 -1.78 11.45
C ILE A 66 5.43 -0.97 10.58
N LEU A 67 4.48 -1.62 9.90
CA LEU A 67 3.49 -0.95 9.06
C LEU A 67 2.60 0.01 9.88
N LYS A 68 2.16 -0.40 11.07
CA LYS A 68 1.38 0.47 11.97
C LYS A 68 2.17 1.69 12.44
N GLU A 69 3.43 1.50 12.81
CA GLU A 69 4.29 2.61 13.24
C GLU A 69 4.55 3.59 12.08
N ILE A 70 4.80 3.09 10.87
CA ILE A 70 4.93 3.94 9.67
C ILE A 70 3.63 4.70 9.41
N ALA A 71 2.48 4.01 9.42
CA ALA A 71 1.17 4.60 9.23
C ALA A 71 0.91 5.75 10.20
N ASN A 72 1.05 5.47 11.50
CA ASN A 72 0.80 6.45 12.55
C ASN A 72 1.78 7.63 12.53
N SER A 73 3.02 7.37 12.14
CA SER A 73 4.02 8.43 11.99
C SER A 73 3.70 9.36 10.81
N ILE A 74 3.26 8.79 9.68
CA ILE A 74 2.87 9.58 8.51
C ILE A 74 1.66 10.45 8.83
N THR A 75 0.61 9.90 9.41
CA THR A 75 -0.60 10.66 9.74
C THR A 75 -0.37 11.73 10.82
N SER A 76 0.56 11.48 11.75
CA SER A 76 0.91 12.46 12.78
C SER A 76 1.73 13.63 12.23
N ASN A 77 2.68 13.37 11.32
CA ASN A 77 3.60 14.39 10.82
C ASN A 77 3.09 15.07 9.54
N ASN A 78 2.24 14.41 8.77
CA ASN A 78 1.74 14.86 7.47
C ASN A 78 0.21 14.67 7.40
N PRO A 79 -0.57 15.49 8.11
CA PRO A 79 -2.03 15.33 8.16
C PRO A 79 -2.72 15.60 6.81
N GLU A 80 -2.03 16.23 5.86
CA GLU A 80 -2.49 16.46 4.50
C GLU A 80 -2.45 15.20 3.63
N VAL A 81 -1.61 14.22 4.00
CA VAL A 81 -1.43 12.98 3.24
C VAL A 81 -2.62 12.05 3.43
N TYR A 82 -3.15 11.55 2.33
CA TYR A 82 -4.19 10.53 2.37
C TYR A 82 -3.57 9.15 2.53
N LEU A 83 -3.73 8.55 3.70
CA LEU A 83 -3.21 7.23 3.99
C LEU A 83 -4.24 6.15 3.64
N MET A 84 -3.82 5.18 2.83
CA MET A 84 -4.60 3.99 2.48
C MET A 84 -3.82 2.73 2.86
N VAL A 85 -4.44 1.83 3.61
CA VAL A 85 -3.89 0.51 3.95
C VAL A 85 -4.66 -0.55 3.20
N VAL A 86 -3.96 -1.36 2.41
CA VAL A 86 -4.56 -2.44 1.61
C VAL A 86 -4.12 -3.78 2.18
N LEU A 87 -5.08 -4.53 2.73
CA LEU A 87 -4.86 -5.84 3.33
C LEU A 87 -5.41 -6.92 2.41
N VAL A 88 -4.55 -7.83 1.99
CA VAL A 88 -4.91 -8.89 1.03
C VAL A 88 -4.75 -10.26 1.66
N ASP A 89 -5.83 -11.06 1.66
CA ASP A 89 -5.84 -12.43 2.19
C ASP A 89 -5.44 -12.44 3.69
N GLU A 90 -5.91 -11.44 4.45
CA GLU A 90 -5.64 -11.31 5.89
C GLU A 90 -6.78 -11.88 6.74
N ARG A 91 -6.48 -12.13 8.01
CA ARG A 91 -7.47 -12.62 8.97
C ARG A 91 -8.37 -11.49 9.45
N PRO A 92 -9.67 -11.74 9.72
CA PRO A 92 -10.60 -10.70 10.18
C PRO A 92 -10.14 -9.96 11.45
N GLU A 93 -9.49 -10.68 12.36
CA GLU A 93 -8.93 -10.10 13.59
C GLU A 93 -7.79 -9.12 13.30
N GLU A 94 -6.92 -9.42 12.32
CA GLU A 94 -5.82 -8.54 11.90
C GLU A 94 -6.35 -7.29 11.18
N VAL A 95 -7.42 -7.45 10.39
CA VAL A 95 -8.12 -6.33 9.76
C VAL A 95 -8.71 -5.38 10.81
N THR A 96 -9.43 -5.94 11.80
CA THR A 96 -10.05 -5.15 12.87
C THR A 96 -9.00 -4.42 13.70
N ASP A 97 -7.88 -5.09 13.99
CA ASP A 97 -6.77 -4.51 14.72
C ASP A 97 -6.11 -3.35 13.95
N MET A 98 -5.93 -3.52 12.63
CA MET A 98 -5.42 -2.44 11.78
C MET A 98 -6.38 -1.25 11.73
N GLN A 99 -7.68 -1.49 11.54
CA GLN A 99 -8.70 -0.43 11.51
C GLN A 99 -8.79 0.39 12.81
N ARG A 100 -8.49 -0.24 13.96
CA ARG A 100 -8.49 0.43 15.25
C ARG A 100 -7.18 1.17 15.56
N SER A 101 -6.09 0.72 14.94
CA SER A 101 -4.74 1.19 15.27
C SER A 101 -4.22 2.28 14.34
N VAL A 102 -4.84 2.46 13.18
CA VAL A 102 -4.36 3.36 12.13
C VAL A 102 -5.45 4.37 11.77
N ASP A 103 -5.07 5.64 11.71
CA ASP A 103 -5.92 6.72 11.21
C ASP A 103 -5.75 6.85 9.69
N GLY A 104 -6.53 6.05 8.95
CA GLY A 104 -6.48 5.99 7.49
C GLY A 104 -7.57 5.10 6.91
N GLU A 105 -7.74 5.13 5.61
CA GLU A 105 -8.66 4.22 4.92
C GLU A 105 -8.09 2.80 4.89
N VAL A 106 -8.79 1.83 5.44
CA VAL A 106 -8.41 0.41 5.39
C VAL A 106 -9.29 -0.31 4.39
N VAL A 107 -8.70 -0.70 3.27
CA VAL A 107 -9.31 -1.54 2.23
C VAL A 107 -8.82 -2.96 2.43
N TYR A 108 -9.70 -3.94 2.47
CA TYR A 108 -9.29 -5.29 2.80
C TYR A 108 -10.07 -6.37 2.04
N SER A 109 -9.45 -7.53 1.98
CA SER A 109 -10.03 -8.78 1.52
C SER A 109 -9.58 -9.89 2.46
N THR A 110 -10.53 -10.58 3.10
CA THR A 110 -10.25 -11.63 4.09
C THR A 110 -9.98 -12.98 3.42
N PHE A 111 -9.28 -13.87 4.12
CA PHE A 111 -8.77 -15.15 3.61
C PHE A 111 -9.87 -16.13 3.13
N ASP A 112 -11.12 -15.93 3.55
CA ASP A 112 -12.30 -16.71 3.15
C ASP A 112 -12.84 -16.34 1.77
N ARG A 113 -12.32 -15.27 1.16
CA ARG A 113 -12.73 -14.81 -0.17
C ARG A 113 -11.99 -15.54 -1.29
N PRO A 114 -12.61 -15.70 -2.47
CA PRO A 114 -11.95 -16.29 -3.62
C PRO A 114 -10.81 -15.41 -4.16
N PRO A 115 -9.78 -16.01 -4.83
CA PRO A 115 -8.58 -15.30 -5.28
C PRO A 115 -8.84 -14.10 -6.22
N ASP A 116 -9.87 -14.17 -7.05
CA ASP A 116 -10.26 -13.10 -7.96
C ASP A 116 -10.76 -11.86 -7.21
N GLU A 117 -11.46 -12.03 -6.08
CA GLU A 117 -11.86 -10.90 -5.24
C GLU A 117 -10.64 -10.17 -4.65
N HIS A 118 -9.59 -10.88 -4.24
CA HIS A 118 -8.36 -10.27 -3.74
C HIS A 118 -7.71 -9.36 -4.78
N THR A 119 -7.64 -9.83 -6.03
CA THR A 119 -7.08 -9.04 -7.13
C THR A 119 -7.97 -7.85 -7.49
N GLN A 120 -9.29 -8.03 -7.46
CA GLN A 120 -10.25 -6.97 -7.73
C GLN A 120 -10.20 -5.86 -6.67
N VAL A 121 -10.19 -6.21 -5.38
CA VAL A 121 -10.09 -5.24 -4.28
C VAL A 121 -8.82 -4.42 -4.40
N SER A 122 -7.68 -5.07 -4.66
CA SER A 122 -6.40 -4.37 -4.84
C SER A 122 -6.42 -3.42 -6.03
N ARG A 123 -7.01 -3.84 -7.16
CA ARG A 123 -7.17 -2.99 -8.35
C ARG A 123 -8.04 -1.77 -8.06
N LEU A 124 -9.17 -1.96 -7.38
CA LEU A 124 -10.06 -0.86 -7.00
C LEU A 124 -9.38 0.14 -6.06
N ALA A 125 -8.58 -0.36 -5.10
CA ALA A 125 -7.81 0.50 -4.20
C ALA A 125 -6.82 1.39 -4.97
N ILE A 126 -6.08 0.82 -5.91
CA ILE A 126 -5.15 1.57 -6.76
C ILE A 126 -5.86 2.58 -7.65
N GLU A 127 -6.96 2.19 -8.30
CA GLU A 127 -7.74 3.14 -9.12
C GLU A 127 -8.32 4.29 -8.28
N ARG A 128 -8.78 4.01 -7.07
CA ARG A 128 -9.21 5.05 -6.13
C ARG A 128 -8.06 5.99 -5.76
N ALA A 129 -6.88 5.44 -5.45
CA ALA A 129 -5.69 6.23 -5.15
C ALA A 129 -5.30 7.15 -6.32
N LYS A 130 -5.31 6.64 -7.56
CA LYS A 130 -5.06 7.46 -8.75
C LYS A 130 -6.03 8.64 -8.83
N ARG A 131 -7.32 8.43 -8.57
CA ARG A 131 -8.32 9.52 -8.57
C ARG A 131 -8.02 10.57 -7.51
N LEU A 132 -7.57 10.17 -6.32
CA LEU A 132 -7.17 11.12 -5.27
C LEU A 132 -5.94 11.93 -5.68
N VAL A 133 -4.96 11.31 -6.34
CA VAL A 133 -3.79 12.02 -6.90
C VAL A 133 -4.20 13.00 -7.99
N GLU A 134 -5.13 12.65 -8.88
CA GLU A 134 -5.70 13.55 -9.89
C GLU A 134 -6.44 14.75 -9.26
N GLU A 135 -6.89 14.63 -8.02
CA GLU A 135 -7.46 15.72 -7.21
C GLU A 135 -6.39 16.57 -6.51
N GLY A 136 -5.11 16.26 -6.71
CA GLY A 136 -3.98 16.97 -6.10
C GLY A 136 -3.69 16.55 -4.66
N LYS A 137 -4.13 15.36 -4.21
CA LYS A 137 -3.81 14.82 -2.89
C LYS A 137 -2.53 13.99 -2.94
N ASP A 138 -1.71 14.12 -1.92
CA ASP A 138 -0.62 13.20 -1.66
C ASP A 138 -1.18 11.91 -1.08
N VAL A 139 -0.91 10.78 -1.72
CA VAL A 139 -1.44 9.47 -1.30
C VAL A 139 -0.32 8.53 -0.94
N VAL A 140 -0.41 7.93 0.24
CA VAL A 140 0.47 6.84 0.67
C VAL A 140 -0.33 5.56 0.76
N ILE A 141 0.17 4.51 0.11
CA ILE A 141 -0.44 3.17 0.13
C ILE A 141 0.48 2.21 0.86
N LEU A 142 -0.01 1.58 1.91
CA LEU A 142 0.65 0.49 2.61
C LEU A 142 -0.02 -0.83 2.22
N LEU A 143 0.70 -1.72 1.56
CA LEU A 143 0.19 -3.02 1.10
C LEU A 143 0.71 -4.16 1.97
N ASP A 144 -0.18 -4.88 2.62
CA ASP A 144 0.11 -6.12 3.33
C ASP A 144 -0.75 -7.27 2.75
N SER A 145 -0.23 -8.22 2.02
CA SER A 145 1.16 -8.32 1.57
C SER A 145 1.22 -8.57 0.05
N ILE A 146 2.26 -8.08 -0.58
CA ILE A 146 2.51 -8.30 -2.02
C ILE A 146 2.64 -9.79 -2.37
N THR A 147 3.17 -10.62 -1.46
CA THR A 147 3.29 -12.07 -1.67
C THR A 147 1.92 -12.74 -1.78
N ARG A 148 0.97 -12.36 -0.95
CA ARG A 148 -0.41 -12.89 -0.99
C ARG A 148 -1.15 -12.40 -2.22
N LEU A 149 -0.98 -11.13 -2.59
CA LEU A 149 -1.55 -10.57 -3.81
C LEU A 149 -1.04 -11.30 -5.06
N ALA A 150 0.27 -11.55 -5.15
CA ALA A 150 0.88 -12.29 -6.26
C ALA A 150 0.35 -13.73 -6.33
N ARG A 151 0.17 -14.39 -5.19
CA ARG A 151 -0.44 -15.72 -5.09
C ARG A 151 -1.88 -15.72 -5.59
N ALA A 152 -2.69 -14.77 -5.13
CA ALA A 152 -4.08 -14.63 -5.55
C ALA A 152 -4.18 -14.40 -7.06
N HIS A 153 -3.31 -13.56 -7.62
CA HIS A 153 -3.26 -13.33 -9.06
C HIS A 153 -2.92 -14.60 -9.86
N ASN A 154 -1.95 -15.39 -9.39
CA ASN A 154 -1.62 -16.67 -10.03
C ASN A 154 -2.78 -17.66 -10.03
N LEU A 155 -3.54 -17.71 -8.93
CA LEU A 155 -4.70 -18.60 -8.80
C LEU A 155 -5.88 -18.12 -9.65
N ALA A 156 -6.06 -16.81 -9.79
CA ALA A 156 -7.13 -16.22 -10.61
C ALA A 156 -6.83 -16.27 -12.12
N THR A 157 -5.56 -16.43 -12.52
CA THR A 157 -5.17 -16.46 -13.93
C THR A 157 -5.26 -17.90 -14.47
N PRO A 158 -5.89 -18.13 -15.66
CA PRO A 158 -5.91 -19.45 -16.28
C PRO A 158 -4.50 -19.99 -16.49
N ALA A 159 -4.29 -21.26 -16.21
CA ALA A 159 -3.00 -21.90 -16.41
C ALA A 159 -2.63 -21.93 -17.90
N SER A 160 -1.66 -21.11 -18.30
CA SER A 160 -1.17 -21.02 -19.69
C SER A 160 0.19 -21.72 -19.89
N GLY A 161 0.69 -22.44 -18.89
CA GLY A 161 2.00 -23.09 -18.93
C GLY A 161 2.21 -24.12 -17.83
N ARG A 162 3.47 -24.52 -17.63
CA ARG A 162 3.87 -25.49 -16.62
C ARG A 162 3.63 -24.94 -15.22
N ILE A 163 2.71 -25.54 -14.47
CA ILE A 163 2.45 -25.16 -13.08
C ILE A 163 3.55 -25.79 -12.21
N LEU A 164 4.35 -24.95 -11.58
CA LEU A 164 5.31 -25.37 -10.56
C LEU A 164 4.65 -25.25 -9.18
N SER A 165 4.61 -26.35 -8.43
CA SER A 165 4.02 -26.35 -7.09
C SER A 165 4.70 -25.32 -6.18
N GLY A 166 3.90 -24.40 -5.61
CA GLY A 166 4.37 -23.37 -4.68
C GLY A 166 5.08 -22.18 -5.31
N CYS A 167 5.24 -22.13 -6.63
CA CYS A 167 5.84 -21.01 -7.34
C CYS A 167 4.81 -20.20 -8.14
N LEU A 168 5.18 -18.97 -8.42
CA LEU A 168 4.48 -18.09 -9.34
C LEU A 168 4.53 -18.72 -10.75
N LEU A 169 3.45 -18.63 -11.53
CA LEU A 169 3.46 -18.99 -12.93
C LEU A 169 4.55 -18.20 -13.67
N TYR A 170 5.26 -18.87 -14.58
CA TYR A 170 6.34 -18.22 -15.35
C TYR A 170 5.87 -17.00 -16.16
N THR A 171 4.58 -16.96 -16.51
CA THR A 171 3.93 -15.86 -17.23
C THR A 171 3.23 -14.84 -16.31
N SER A 172 3.31 -15.03 -15.00
CA SER A 172 2.76 -14.04 -14.06
C SER A 172 3.58 -12.75 -14.10
N PRO A 173 2.94 -11.58 -14.15
CA PRO A 173 3.65 -10.33 -14.04
C PRO A 173 4.48 -10.32 -12.75
N SER A 174 5.68 -9.77 -12.84
CA SER A 174 6.54 -9.60 -11.68
C SER A 174 5.82 -8.76 -10.61
N PRO A 175 6.04 -9.03 -9.31
CA PRO A 175 5.56 -8.12 -8.27
C PRO A 175 5.95 -6.65 -8.49
N ARG A 176 7.00 -6.39 -9.28
CA ARG A 176 7.41 -5.04 -9.70
C ARG A 176 6.46 -4.38 -10.68
N ASP A 177 5.72 -5.17 -11.47
CA ASP A 177 4.80 -4.67 -12.49
C ASP A 177 3.48 -4.15 -11.88
N TRP A 178 3.24 -4.44 -10.59
CA TRP A 178 2.08 -3.99 -9.81
C TRP A 178 2.35 -2.72 -9.00
N MET A 179 3.61 -2.33 -8.93
CA MET A 179 4.02 -1.13 -8.21
C MET A 179 4.10 0.04 -9.20
N VAL A 180 2.99 0.73 -9.38
CA VAL A 180 2.91 2.01 -10.09
C VAL A 180 2.77 3.11 -9.07
#